data_6b628e59381573104ef5809a6cb0af0f
#
_entry.id   6b628e59381573104ef5809a6cb0af0f
#
_cell.length_a   1.000
_cell.length_b   1.000
_cell.length_c   1.000
_cell.angle_alpha   90.00
_cell.angle_beta   90.00
_cell.angle_gamma   90.00
#
_symmetry.space_group_name_H-M   'P 1'
#
loop_
_entity.id
_entity.type
_entity.pdbx_description
1 polymer ?
#
loop_
_entity_poly.entity_id
_entity_poly.type
_entity_poly.pdbx_seq_one_letter_code
_entity_poly.pdbx_strand_id
1 'polypeptide(L)'
;MATPNTHFGATEIEKMLKDVDSVYFIGIGGINMSSLAHITHLRGKHTAGSDRTRTALTERLEAEGIKINYEHNAKNIEGFGAVVYTVAISPDNPEYKEAKKLGIPCISRADYLGYVMVGYRNRIGVSGMHGKSTCTSMCAKTFIEAKADPTVLSGAELDAMGGAYRVGSENNFIFEACEYMDSFLDFNPTIAVILNIEMDHVDYFHSIEQVRSSFARFADITGKDGYAIANGDDQNVAEALKDYKGNLLTFGIENKKADFRAESIKKENGLYSFDVVYNNTFLCRVSLSVSGYHNIYNALAAAAAAHVCGLSGEEISRGLASFKGAARRMEYKGNLSGASVYDDYGHHPTEVKTTLEGAKAMCEGRGRLLCAFQSHTYTRTREFLDDFVSALSVADRVFSVDIYSAREVDDLGVSAKLISELIGDKAIYCPSFEDTANAILREAREGDVVVIMGAGDVYHVFDYLADKLKK
;
A
#
# COMPACT_ATOMS: atom_id res chain seq x y z
N MET A 1 -18.37 15.31 9.13
CA MET A 1 -17.29 14.88 10.03
C MET A 1 -17.17 13.37 9.96
N ALA A 2 -15.96 12.81 10.01
CA ALA A 2 -15.75 11.37 10.08
C ALA A 2 -16.02 10.86 11.51
N THR A 3 -16.36 9.56 11.64
CA THR A 3 -16.53 8.93 12.97
C THR A 3 -15.13 8.63 13.54
N PRO A 4 -14.83 9.00 14.81
CA PRO A 4 -13.49 8.81 15.38
C PRO A 4 -13.16 7.33 15.61
N ASN A 5 -11.85 7.02 15.67
CA ASN A 5 -11.37 5.73 16.20
C ASN A 5 -11.73 5.59 17.70
N THR A 6 -11.79 4.35 18.15
CA THR A 6 -12.12 4.05 19.56
C THR A 6 -10.90 3.90 20.46
N HIS A 7 -9.74 3.56 19.91
CA HIS A 7 -8.47 3.36 20.63
C HIS A 7 -8.56 2.33 21.76
N PHE A 8 -9.31 1.25 21.54
CA PHE A 8 -9.37 0.12 22.45
C PHE A 8 -8.17 -0.80 22.25
N GLY A 9 -7.53 -1.21 23.33
CA GLY A 9 -6.51 -2.24 23.28
C GLY A 9 -7.10 -3.64 23.02
N ALA A 10 -6.28 -4.54 22.43
CA ALA A 10 -6.73 -5.89 22.10
C ALA A 10 -7.32 -6.66 23.29
N THR A 11 -6.74 -6.53 24.49
CA THR A 11 -7.27 -7.15 25.74
C THR A 11 -8.63 -6.59 26.15
N GLU A 12 -8.87 -5.31 25.88
CA GLU A 12 -10.18 -4.69 26.16
C GLU A 12 -11.24 -5.22 25.21
N ILE A 13 -10.91 -5.30 23.92
CA ILE A 13 -11.79 -5.85 22.88
C ILE A 13 -12.07 -7.34 23.17
N GLU A 14 -11.07 -8.11 23.58
CA GLU A 14 -11.28 -9.50 23.97
C GLU A 14 -12.32 -9.66 25.07
N LYS A 15 -12.27 -8.79 26.09
CA LYS A 15 -13.29 -8.76 27.16
C LYS A 15 -14.67 -8.38 26.64
N MET A 16 -14.76 -7.37 25.74
CA MET A 16 -16.03 -6.95 25.14
C MET A 16 -16.67 -8.05 24.29
N LEU A 17 -15.84 -8.88 23.61
CA LEU A 17 -16.28 -9.90 22.68
C LEU A 17 -16.35 -11.31 23.27
N LYS A 18 -16.08 -11.48 24.57
CA LYS A 18 -15.98 -12.78 25.23
C LYS A 18 -17.23 -13.66 25.04
N ASP A 19 -18.42 -13.06 25.17
CA ASP A 19 -19.69 -13.75 25.06
C ASP A 19 -20.48 -13.30 23.81
N VAL A 20 -19.79 -12.73 22.82
CA VAL A 20 -20.36 -12.22 21.56
C VAL A 20 -20.18 -13.25 20.46
N ASP A 21 -21.28 -13.77 19.92
CA ASP A 21 -21.28 -14.75 18.82
C ASP A 21 -21.59 -14.13 17.45
N SER A 22 -21.92 -12.85 17.41
CA SER A 22 -22.33 -12.16 16.19
C SER A 22 -21.73 -10.77 16.07
N VAL A 23 -21.14 -10.46 14.88
CA VAL A 23 -20.48 -9.18 14.60
C VAL A 23 -21.01 -8.58 13.30
N TYR A 24 -21.44 -7.33 13.35
CA TYR A 24 -21.93 -6.58 12.21
C TYR A 24 -20.90 -5.55 11.72
N PHE A 25 -20.65 -5.49 10.41
CA PHE A 25 -19.63 -4.63 9.81
C PHE A 25 -20.26 -3.50 9.00
N ILE A 26 -20.12 -2.23 9.46
CA ILE A 26 -20.60 -1.04 8.74
C ILE A 26 -19.51 -0.55 7.79
N GLY A 27 -19.79 -0.56 6.48
CA GLY A 27 -18.80 -0.30 5.41
C GLY A 27 -18.01 -1.55 5.03
N ILE A 28 -18.69 -2.72 5.01
CA ILE A 28 -18.10 -4.05 4.81
C ILE A 28 -17.39 -4.20 3.46
N GLY A 29 -17.75 -3.42 2.44
CA GLY A 29 -17.17 -3.47 1.09
C GLY A 29 -15.77 -2.87 0.97
N GLY A 30 -15.27 -2.16 1.98
CA GLY A 30 -13.88 -1.68 2.00
C GLY A 30 -12.88 -2.83 2.13
N ILE A 31 -11.72 -2.77 1.45
CA ILE A 31 -10.71 -3.85 1.38
C ILE A 31 -10.39 -4.43 2.77
N ASN A 32 -10.01 -3.59 3.72
CA ASN A 32 -9.66 -4.03 5.07
C ASN A 32 -10.90 -4.50 5.88
N MET A 33 -12.07 -3.91 5.64
CA MET A 33 -13.31 -4.33 6.31
C MET A 33 -13.77 -5.70 5.81
N SER A 34 -13.70 -5.94 4.49
CA SER A 34 -14.03 -7.23 3.87
C SER A 34 -13.16 -8.37 4.42
N SER A 35 -11.86 -8.11 4.54
CA SER A 35 -10.92 -9.10 5.09
C SER A 35 -11.22 -9.42 6.55
N LEU A 36 -11.50 -8.41 7.38
CA LEU A 36 -11.84 -8.60 8.79
C LEU A 36 -13.17 -9.35 8.95
N ALA A 37 -14.17 -9.03 8.14
CA ALA A 37 -15.45 -9.74 8.14
C ALA A 37 -15.24 -11.22 7.75
N HIS A 38 -14.43 -11.49 6.72
CA HIS A 38 -14.13 -12.86 6.30
C HIS A 38 -13.36 -13.64 7.38
N ILE A 39 -12.32 -13.07 7.99
CA ILE A 39 -11.59 -13.69 9.11
C ILE A 39 -12.54 -13.98 10.29
N THR A 40 -13.42 -13.03 10.63
CA THR A 40 -14.40 -13.18 11.70
C THR A 40 -15.38 -14.32 11.44
N HIS A 41 -15.84 -14.41 10.19
CA HIS A 41 -16.72 -15.51 9.73
C HIS A 41 -16.03 -16.87 9.81
N LEU A 42 -14.79 -16.98 9.32
CA LEU A 42 -14.00 -18.22 9.37
C LEU A 42 -13.66 -18.65 10.82
N ARG A 43 -13.63 -17.71 11.77
CA ARG A 43 -13.51 -18.01 13.20
C ARG A 43 -14.85 -18.44 13.84
N GLY A 44 -15.89 -18.67 13.05
CA GLY A 44 -17.18 -19.22 13.47
C GLY A 44 -18.16 -18.20 14.06
N LYS A 45 -17.88 -16.88 13.97
CA LYS A 45 -18.82 -15.86 14.38
C LYS A 45 -19.89 -15.63 13.31
N HIS A 46 -21.14 -15.46 13.71
CA HIS A 46 -22.17 -15.00 12.80
C HIS A 46 -21.84 -13.59 12.31
N THR A 47 -21.60 -13.44 11.02
CA THR A 47 -21.07 -12.21 10.42
C THR A 47 -22.02 -11.69 9.35
N ALA A 48 -22.33 -10.40 9.40
CA ALA A 48 -23.04 -9.67 8.36
C ALA A 48 -22.54 -8.22 8.30
N GLY A 49 -23.01 -7.45 7.34
CA GLY A 49 -22.66 -6.04 7.29
C GLY A 49 -23.45 -5.24 6.27
N SER A 50 -23.10 -3.97 6.13
CA SER A 50 -23.69 -3.07 5.16
C SER A 50 -22.64 -2.33 4.36
N ASP A 51 -22.99 -2.03 3.11
CA ASP A 51 -22.26 -1.12 2.23
C ASP A 51 -23.24 -0.42 1.27
N ARG A 52 -22.85 0.70 0.68
CA ARG A 52 -23.70 1.40 -0.29
C ARG A 52 -23.56 0.84 -1.69
N THR A 53 -22.44 0.20 -1.98
CA THR A 53 -22.06 -0.22 -3.33
C THR A 53 -21.82 -1.72 -3.38
N ARG A 54 -22.37 -2.37 -4.39
CA ARG A 54 -22.05 -3.75 -4.73
C ARG A 54 -20.75 -3.79 -5.51
N THR A 55 -19.79 -4.55 -5.03
CA THR A 55 -18.44 -4.68 -5.60
C THR A 55 -18.01 -6.14 -5.66
N ALA A 56 -16.95 -6.47 -6.38
CA ALA A 56 -16.39 -7.82 -6.39
C ALA A 56 -16.04 -8.33 -4.99
N LEU A 57 -15.64 -7.44 -4.05
CA LEU A 57 -15.36 -7.81 -2.66
C LEU A 57 -16.64 -8.20 -1.91
N THR A 58 -17.72 -7.45 -2.08
CA THR A 58 -19.01 -7.79 -1.44
C THR A 58 -19.60 -9.07 -2.03
N GLU A 59 -19.50 -9.28 -3.35
CA GLU A 59 -19.94 -10.51 -4.02
C GLU A 59 -19.15 -11.73 -3.53
N ARG A 60 -17.84 -11.60 -3.31
CA ARG A 60 -17.02 -12.65 -2.71
C ARG A 60 -17.49 -13.00 -1.30
N LEU A 61 -17.80 -12.02 -0.45
CA LEU A 61 -18.31 -12.26 0.90
C LEU A 61 -19.71 -12.93 0.88
N GLU A 62 -20.59 -12.50 -0.04
CA GLU A 62 -21.90 -13.13 -0.23
C GLU A 62 -21.75 -14.60 -0.65
N ALA A 63 -20.79 -14.93 -1.50
CA ALA A 63 -20.50 -16.30 -1.92
C ALA A 63 -19.99 -17.18 -0.75
N GLU A 64 -19.33 -16.59 0.25
CA GLU A 64 -18.92 -17.25 1.50
C GLU A 64 -20.05 -17.33 2.56
N GLY A 65 -21.26 -16.85 2.22
CA GLY A 65 -22.44 -16.91 3.11
C GLY A 65 -22.59 -15.72 4.07
N ILE A 66 -21.82 -14.65 3.90
CA ILE A 66 -21.93 -13.43 4.69
C ILE A 66 -23.05 -12.55 4.10
N LYS A 67 -24.06 -12.25 4.88
CA LYS A 67 -25.18 -11.41 4.44
C LYS A 67 -24.74 -9.94 4.36
N ILE A 68 -25.03 -9.28 3.23
CA ILE A 68 -24.74 -7.85 3.01
C ILE A 68 -26.05 -7.08 2.75
N ASN A 69 -26.22 -5.99 3.46
CA ASN A 69 -27.30 -5.03 3.27
C ASN A 69 -26.76 -3.82 2.49
N TYR A 70 -27.39 -3.49 1.35
CA TYR A 70 -26.95 -2.38 0.50
C TYR A 70 -27.62 -1.03 0.85
N GLU A 71 -28.39 -1.03 1.94
CA GLU A 71 -28.97 0.17 2.54
C GLU A 71 -28.66 0.22 4.03
N HIS A 72 -28.23 1.38 4.53
CA HIS A 72 -28.04 1.58 5.95
C HIS A 72 -29.39 1.76 6.66
N ASN A 73 -29.72 0.83 7.55
CA ASN A 73 -30.96 0.86 8.31
C ASN A 73 -30.70 0.41 9.76
N ALA A 74 -31.28 1.12 10.73
CA ALA A 74 -31.17 0.79 12.16
C ALA A 74 -31.54 -0.67 12.50
N LYS A 75 -32.47 -1.27 11.76
CA LYS A 75 -32.88 -2.67 11.93
C LYS A 75 -31.81 -3.69 11.52
N ASN A 76 -30.85 -3.30 10.73
CA ASN A 76 -29.83 -4.23 10.23
C ASN A 76 -28.96 -4.81 11.36
N ILE A 77 -28.82 -4.08 12.48
CA ILE A 77 -27.99 -4.50 13.63
C ILE A 77 -28.78 -5.27 14.69
N GLU A 78 -30.09 -5.49 14.51
CA GLU A 78 -30.88 -6.22 15.47
C GLU A 78 -30.37 -7.67 15.64
N GLY A 79 -30.08 -8.06 16.88
CA GLY A 79 -29.55 -9.37 17.21
C GLY A 79 -28.04 -9.53 17.10
N PHE A 80 -27.30 -8.48 16.73
CA PHE A 80 -25.85 -8.50 16.75
C PHE A 80 -25.28 -8.06 18.10
N GLY A 81 -24.23 -8.77 18.55
CA GLY A 81 -23.59 -8.51 19.84
C GLY A 81 -22.47 -7.47 19.78
N ALA A 82 -21.94 -7.18 18.59
CA ALA A 82 -20.94 -6.13 18.38
C ALA A 82 -21.05 -5.53 16.98
N VAL A 83 -20.57 -4.29 16.83
CA VAL A 83 -20.48 -3.56 15.58
C VAL A 83 -19.03 -3.14 15.33
N VAL A 84 -18.51 -3.46 14.14
CA VAL A 84 -17.22 -2.96 13.64
C VAL A 84 -17.52 -1.92 12.56
N TYR A 85 -16.87 -0.76 12.61
CA TYR A 85 -17.13 0.31 11.65
C TYR A 85 -15.86 0.92 11.07
N THR A 86 -15.95 1.40 9.83
CA THR A 86 -14.92 2.26 9.24
C THR A 86 -15.13 3.72 9.65
N VAL A 87 -14.06 4.44 9.94
CA VAL A 87 -14.11 5.89 10.27
C VAL A 87 -14.67 6.74 9.11
N ALA A 88 -14.77 6.18 7.91
CA ALA A 88 -15.35 6.85 6.74
C ALA A 88 -16.89 7.04 6.83
N ILE A 89 -17.58 6.35 7.75
CA ILE A 89 -19.02 6.55 7.93
C ILE A 89 -19.31 7.88 8.62
N SER A 90 -20.49 8.44 8.35
CA SER A 90 -20.99 9.60 9.09
C SER A 90 -21.33 9.21 10.52
N PRO A 91 -21.09 10.07 11.53
CA PRO A 91 -21.64 9.91 12.88
C PRO A 91 -23.18 9.78 12.90
N ASP A 92 -23.84 10.25 11.84
CA ASP A 92 -25.29 10.16 11.65
C ASP A 92 -25.74 8.83 10.99
N ASN A 93 -24.84 7.89 10.73
CA ASN A 93 -25.22 6.58 10.19
C ASN A 93 -26.26 5.91 11.11
N PRO A 94 -27.41 5.44 10.57
CA PRO A 94 -28.51 4.93 11.39
C PRO A 94 -28.13 3.66 12.15
N GLU A 95 -27.28 2.80 11.59
CA GLU A 95 -26.80 1.56 12.24
C GLU A 95 -25.87 1.89 13.40
N TYR A 96 -24.93 2.83 13.20
CA TYR A 96 -24.02 3.28 14.26
C TYR A 96 -24.76 3.95 15.43
N LYS A 97 -25.72 4.83 15.11
CA LYS A 97 -26.56 5.48 16.14
C LYS A 97 -27.38 4.48 16.94
N GLU A 98 -28.00 3.52 16.28
CA GLU A 98 -28.81 2.51 16.97
C GLU A 98 -27.96 1.59 17.82
N ALA A 99 -26.75 1.19 17.34
CA ALA A 99 -25.80 0.41 18.15
C ALA A 99 -25.42 1.15 19.44
N LYS A 100 -25.09 2.43 19.34
CA LYS A 100 -24.80 3.27 20.53
C LYS A 100 -25.98 3.38 21.48
N LYS A 101 -27.18 3.57 20.96
CA LYS A 101 -28.42 3.65 21.77
C LYS A 101 -28.73 2.34 22.48
N LEU A 102 -28.48 1.19 21.84
CA LEU A 102 -28.69 -0.14 22.42
C LEU A 102 -27.54 -0.58 23.34
N GLY A 103 -26.47 0.20 23.48
CA GLY A 103 -25.29 -0.17 24.25
C GLY A 103 -24.46 -1.30 23.63
N ILE A 104 -24.63 -1.58 22.35
CA ILE A 104 -23.84 -2.57 21.62
C ILE A 104 -22.40 -2.04 21.46
N PRO A 105 -21.35 -2.83 21.79
CA PRO A 105 -19.97 -2.43 21.56
C PRO A 105 -19.73 -2.02 20.11
N CYS A 106 -19.25 -0.78 19.93
CA CYS A 106 -18.86 -0.26 18.61
C CYS A 106 -17.34 -0.11 18.58
N ILE A 107 -16.68 -0.87 17.74
CA ILE A 107 -15.22 -0.99 17.66
C ILE A 107 -14.77 -0.44 16.30
N SER A 108 -13.76 0.44 16.28
CA SER A 108 -13.21 0.93 15.03
C SER A 108 -12.49 -0.18 14.26
N ARG A 109 -12.41 -0.05 12.95
CA ARG A 109 -11.70 -1.00 12.08
C ARG A 109 -10.25 -1.22 12.54
N ALA A 110 -9.54 -0.14 12.91
CA ALA A 110 -8.14 -0.22 13.29
C ALA A 110 -7.97 -1.05 14.58
N ASP A 111 -8.76 -0.76 15.60
CA ASP A 111 -8.73 -1.50 16.86
C ASP A 111 -9.12 -2.97 16.68
N TYR A 112 -10.16 -3.23 15.87
CA TYR A 112 -10.59 -4.60 15.60
C TYR A 112 -9.52 -5.39 14.83
N LEU A 113 -8.81 -4.75 13.90
CA LEU A 113 -7.67 -5.34 13.21
C LEU A 113 -6.55 -5.69 14.21
N GLY A 114 -6.21 -4.75 15.10
CA GLY A 114 -5.23 -4.98 16.17
C GLY A 114 -5.61 -6.17 17.06
N TYR A 115 -6.88 -6.32 17.41
CA TYR A 115 -7.39 -7.49 18.15
C TYR A 115 -7.27 -8.78 17.35
N VAL A 116 -7.70 -8.78 16.09
CA VAL A 116 -7.64 -9.98 15.23
C VAL A 116 -6.20 -10.49 15.06
N MET A 117 -5.23 -9.56 14.96
CA MET A 117 -3.82 -9.89 14.79
C MET A 117 -3.24 -10.71 15.95
N VAL A 118 -3.66 -10.45 17.19
CA VAL A 118 -3.06 -11.09 18.40
C VAL A 118 -3.09 -12.62 18.35
N GLY A 119 -4.05 -13.22 17.63
CA GLY A 119 -4.11 -14.66 17.40
C GLY A 119 -3.02 -15.24 16.50
N TYR A 120 -2.22 -14.42 15.84
CA TYR A 120 -1.17 -14.87 14.93
C TYR A 120 0.22 -14.85 15.61
N ARG A 121 1.03 -15.88 15.31
CA ARG A 121 2.39 -15.98 15.87
C ARG A 121 3.30 -14.88 15.35
N ASN A 122 3.42 -14.75 14.03
CA ASN A 122 4.23 -13.74 13.35
C ASN A 122 3.30 -12.68 12.75
N ARG A 123 3.47 -11.44 13.14
CA ARG A 123 2.68 -10.30 12.69
C ARG A 123 3.63 -9.29 12.07
N ILE A 124 3.72 -9.32 10.72
CA ILE A 124 4.67 -8.54 9.93
C ILE A 124 3.97 -7.30 9.43
N GLY A 125 4.24 -6.15 10.04
CA GLY A 125 3.74 -4.84 9.62
C GLY A 125 4.75 -4.12 8.74
N VAL A 126 4.42 -3.90 7.47
CA VAL A 126 5.28 -3.17 6.53
C VAL A 126 4.89 -1.70 6.49
N SER A 127 5.77 -0.84 6.97
CA SER A 127 5.61 0.61 7.05
C SER A 127 6.68 1.39 6.28
N GLY A 128 6.46 2.68 6.10
CA GLY A 128 7.33 3.59 5.37
C GLY A 128 6.50 4.55 4.53
N MET A 129 7.03 5.70 4.17
CA MET A 129 6.29 6.61 3.29
C MET A 129 6.07 5.99 1.91
N HIS A 130 7.07 5.28 1.37
CA HIS A 130 7.05 4.69 0.05
C HIS A 130 7.36 3.19 0.07
N GLY A 131 6.84 2.45 -0.94
CA GLY A 131 7.17 1.04 -1.14
C GLY A 131 6.34 0.05 -0.31
N LYS A 132 5.49 0.49 0.62
CA LYS A 132 4.68 -0.36 1.50
C LYS A 132 3.97 -1.50 0.78
N SER A 133 3.11 -1.17 -0.19
CA SER A 133 2.30 -2.17 -0.92
C SER A 133 3.17 -3.15 -1.71
N THR A 134 4.24 -2.65 -2.33
CA THR A 134 5.19 -3.50 -3.09
C THR A 134 5.90 -4.46 -2.17
N CYS A 135 6.46 -3.98 -1.05
CA CYS A 135 7.16 -4.82 -0.07
C CYS A 135 6.21 -5.83 0.59
N THR A 136 4.99 -5.39 0.98
CA THR A 136 3.95 -6.29 1.51
C THR A 136 3.61 -7.39 0.50
N SER A 137 3.48 -7.06 -0.78
CA SER A 137 3.22 -8.03 -1.85
C SER A 137 4.40 -8.96 -2.10
N MET A 138 5.65 -8.49 -2.01
CA MET A 138 6.85 -9.32 -2.06
C MET A 138 6.91 -10.30 -0.88
N CYS A 139 6.63 -9.84 0.34
CA CYS A 139 6.49 -10.70 1.51
C CYS A 139 5.40 -11.75 1.28
N ALA A 140 4.19 -11.33 0.91
CA ALA A 140 3.07 -12.22 0.67
C ALA A 140 3.41 -13.31 -0.35
N LYS A 141 3.96 -12.92 -1.51
CA LYS A 141 4.36 -13.85 -2.56
C LYS A 141 5.42 -14.84 -2.08
N THR A 142 6.42 -14.36 -1.31
CA THR A 142 7.48 -15.19 -0.76
C THR A 142 6.92 -16.27 0.20
N PHE A 143 6.03 -15.89 1.12
CA PHE A 143 5.41 -16.82 2.05
C PHE A 143 4.44 -17.80 1.35
N ILE A 144 3.70 -17.36 0.33
CA ILE A 144 2.84 -18.24 -0.46
C ILE A 144 3.67 -19.30 -1.21
N GLU A 145 4.76 -18.90 -1.88
CA GLU A 145 5.64 -19.80 -2.60
C GLU A 145 6.39 -20.79 -1.67
N ALA A 146 6.68 -20.36 -0.45
CA ALA A 146 7.22 -21.22 0.61
C ALA A 146 6.17 -22.15 1.23
N LYS A 147 4.89 -22.07 0.82
CA LYS A 147 3.77 -22.82 1.39
C LYS A 147 3.55 -22.56 2.89
N ALA A 148 3.94 -21.36 3.35
CA ALA A 148 3.78 -20.94 4.74
C ALA A 148 2.37 -20.41 5.06
N ASP A 149 1.46 -20.49 4.10
CA ASP A 149 0.02 -20.19 4.20
C ASP A 149 -0.32 -18.90 4.96
N PRO A 150 0.17 -17.72 4.53
CA PRO A 150 -0.02 -16.47 5.25
C PRO A 150 -1.46 -15.93 5.14
N THR A 151 -1.92 -15.26 6.20
CA THR A 151 -2.98 -14.26 6.09
C THR A 151 -2.35 -12.94 5.67
N VAL A 152 -2.93 -12.25 4.70
CA VAL A 152 -2.35 -11.04 4.10
C VAL A 152 -3.39 -9.95 3.96
N LEU A 153 -3.05 -8.72 4.36
CA LEU A 153 -3.79 -7.49 4.05
C LEU A 153 -2.85 -6.53 3.32
N SER A 154 -3.09 -6.34 2.03
CA SER A 154 -2.29 -5.45 1.17
C SER A 154 -3.08 -4.22 0.75
N GLY A 155 -2.40 -3.12 0.52
CA GLY A 155 -2.98 -1.91 -0.10
C GLY A 155 -3.15 -2.03 -1.62
N ALA A 156 -2.61 -3.09 -2.24
CA ALA A 156 -2.71 -3.36 -3.67
C ALA A 156 -3.17 -4.80 -3.93
N GLU A 157 -3.81 -5.02 -5.06
CA GLU A 157 -4.17 -6.36 -5.51
C GLU A 157 -2.94 -7.14 -5.97
N LEU A 158 -2.94 -8.44 -5.67
CA LEU A 158 -1.90 -9.38 -6.07
C LEU A 158 -2.56 -10.63 -6.65
N ASP A 159 -2.22 -11.02 -7.87
CA ASP A 159 -2.78 -12.18 -8.56
C ASP A 159 -2.69 -13.47 -7.72
N ALA A 160 -1.58 -13.66 -7.02
CA ALA A 160 -1.37 -14.82 -6.15
C ALA A 160 -2.37 -14.94 -4.98
N MET A 161 -3.10 -13.86 -4.68
CA MET A 161 -4.14 -13.82 -3.64
C MET A 161 -5.56 -13.75 -4.22
N GLY A 162 -5.70 -13.51 -5.51
CA GLY A 162 -6.98 -13.23 -6.15
C GLY A 162 -7.62 -11.94 -5.64
N GLY A 163 -6.81 -10.92 -5.30
CA GLY A 163 -7.25 -9.63 -4.78
C GLY A 163 -6.28 -9.01 -3.79
N ALA A 164 -6.77 -8.05 -2.99
CA ALA A 164 -5.95 -7.30 -2.04
C ALA A 164 -5.82 -7.97 -0.65
N TYR A 165 -6.52 -9.07 -0.39
CA TYR A 165 -6.37 -9.82 0.84
C TYR A 165 -6.46 -11.33 0.62
N ARG A 166 -5.86 -12.08 1.53
CA ARG A 166 -5.94 -13.54 1.64
C ARG A 166 -6.10 -13.94 3.10
N VAL A 167 -6.90 -14.94 3.39
CA VAL A 167 -6.97 -15.56 4.70
C VAL A 167 -6.28 -16.92 4.62
N GLY A 168 -5.27 -17.12 5.47
CA GLY A 168 -4.49 -18.35 5.59
C GLY A 168 -4.52 -18.86 7.03
N SER A 169 -3.49 -19.63 7.42
CA SER A 169 -3.33 -20.15 8.77
C SER A 169 -2.98 -19.05 9.78
N GLU A 170 -3.07 -19.34 11.06
CA GLU A 170 -2.75 -18.41 12.16
C GLU A 170 -1.24 -18.26 12.45
N ASN A 171 -0.36 -18.78 11.59
CA ASN A 171 1.09 -18.65 11.80
C ASN A 171 1.61 -17.28 11.41
N ASN A 172 1.20 -16.77 10.24
CA ASN A 172 1.78 -15.56 9.66
C ASN A 172 0.69 -14.58 9.25
N PHE A 173 0.75 -13.37 9.75
CA PHE A 173 -0.09 -12.24 9.36
C PHE A 173 0.78 -11.14 8.75
N ILE A 174 0.64 -10.86 7.47
CA ILE A 174 1.40 -9.86 6.73
C ILE A 174 0.47 -8.71 6.39
N PHE A 175 0.81 -7.49 6.75
CA PHE A 175 -0.07 -6.36 6.53
C PHE A 175 0.67 -5.08 6.21
N GLU A 176 0.02 -4.22 5.44
CA GLU A 176 0.47 -2.86 5.20
C GLU A 176 0.11 -1.99 6.40
N ALA A 177 1.11 -1.37 7.00
CA ALA A 177 0.98 -0.52 8.18
C ALA A 177 1.10 0.95 7.76
N CYS A 178 -0.06 1.61 7.54
CA CYS A 178 -0.13 3.00 7.11
C CYS A 178 0.08 3.94 8.30
N GLU A 179 0.99 4.87 8.15
CA GLU A 179 1.37 5.89 9.14
C GLU A 179 0.37 7.04 9.25
N TYR A 180 -0.47 7.24 8.24
CA TYR A 180 -1.41 8.36 8.21
C TYR A 180 -2.34 8.38 9.41
N MET A 181 -2.41 9.54 10.08
CA MET A 181 -3.15 9.75 11.33
C MET A 181 -2.75 8.76 12.44
N ASP A 182 -1.50 8.34 12.47
CA ASP A 182 -0.96 7.37 13.45
C ASP A 182 -1.69 6.02 13.47
N SER A 183 -2.43 5.68 12.40
CA SER A 183 -3.32 4.50 12.40
C SER A 183 -2.57 3.17 12.57
N PHE A 184 -1.29 3.09 12.23
CA PHE A 184 -0.48 1.89 12.44
C PHE A 184 -0.15 1.64 13.94
N LEU A 185 -0.35 2.65 14.81
CA LEU A 185 -0.12 2.49 16.26
C LEU A 185 -1.22 1.69 16.96
N ASP A 186 -2.37 1.51 16.30
CA ASP A 186 -3.45 0.65 16.82
C ASP A 186 -3.21 -0.84 16.50
N PHE A 187 -2.13 -1.15 15.76
CA PHE A 187 -1.77 -2.52 15.39
C PHE A 187 -0.83 -3.17 16.40
N ASN A 188 -0.70 -4.49 16.32
CA ASN A 188 0.13 -5.28 17.23
C ASN A 188 1.20 -6.10 16.46
N PRO A 189 2.15 -5.47 15.74
CA PRO A 189 3.20 -6.22 15.06
C PRO A 189 4.13 -6.93 16.05
N THR A 190 4.63 -8.12 15.67
CA THR A 190 5.83 -8.72 16.25
C THR A 190 7.07 -8.42 15.43
N ILE A 191 6.87 -8.01 14.18
CA ILE A 191 7.92 -7.61 13.25
C ILE A 191 7.46 -6.32 12.59
N ALA A 192 8.12 -5.21 12.90
CA ALA A 192 7.91 -3.90 12.29
C ALA A 192 8.96 -3.67 11.20
N VAL A 193 8.55 -3.67 9.95
CA VAL A 193 9.42 -3.33 8.81
C VAL A 193 9.29 -1.85 8.52
N ILE A 194 10.40 -1.11 8.49
CA ILE A 194 10.44 0.33 8.23
C ILE A 194 11.31 0.59 7.00
N LEU A 195 10.67 0.94 5.89
CA LEU A 195 11.33 1.08 4.58
C LEU A 195 12.04 2.41 4.42
N ASN A 196 11.40 3.48 4.82
CA ASN A 196 11.90 4.85 4.70
C ASN A 196 11.04 5.80 5.54
N ILE A 197 11.61 6.95 5.90
CA ILE A 197 10.91 8.05 6.59
C ILE A 197 11.20 9.34 5.85
N GLU A 198 10.15 9.96 5.31
CA GLU A 198 10.21 11.22 4.58
C GLU A 198 9.04 12.12 5.01
N MET A 199 9.05 13.39 4.65
CA MET A 199 7.93 14.28 4.91
C MET A 199 6.81 13.99 3.91
N ASP A 200 5.67 13.56 4.41
CA ASP A 200 4.40 13.40 3.65
C ASP A 200 3.24 13.64 4.62
N HIS A 201 2.00 13.56 4.12
CA HIS A 201 0.79 13.79 4.93
C HIS A 201 0.84 15.08 5.72
N VAL A 202 1.23 16.19 5.04
CA VAL A 202 1.45 17.52 5.63
C VAL A 202 0.21 18.13 6.29
N ASP A 203 -0.97 17.59 6.00
CA ASP A 203 -2.23 17.85 6.68
C ASP A 203 -2.29 17.27 8.11
N TYR A 204 -1.42 16.30 8.43
CA TYR A 204 -1.34 15.64 9.72
C TYR A 204 0.04 15.83 10.39
N PHE A 205 1.14 15.54 9.69
CA PHE A 205 2.49 15.72 10.18
C PHE A 205 3.01 17.11 9.81
N HIS A 206 3.44 17.89 10.81
CA HIS A 206 3.91 19.26 10.62
C HIS A 206 5.43 19.38 10.67
N SER A 207 6.15 18.30 10.98
CA SER A 207 7.61 18.26 10.93
C SER A 207 8.13 16.83 10.80
N ILE A 208 9.37 16.69 10.32
CA ILE A 208 10.02 15.37 10.20
C ILE A 208 10.25 14.72 11.58
N GLU A 209 10.38 15.49 12.65
CA GLU A 209 10.52 14.99 14.01
C GLU A 209 9.24 14.31 14.48
N GLN A 210 8.06 14.84 14.11
CA GLN A 210 6.78 14.19 14.40
C GLN A 210 6.67 12.85 13.66
N VAL A 211 7.07 12.82 12.39
CA VAL A 211 7.10 11.56 11.60
C VAL A 211 8.03 10.55 12.25
N ARG A 212 9.29 10.93 12.55
CA ARG A 212 10.27 10.06 13.23
C ARG A 212 9.74 9.51 14.55
N SER A 213 9.10 10.38 15.37
CA SER A 213 8.51 9.99 16.65
C SER A 213 7.39 8.97 16.47
N SER A 214 6.55 9.10 15.44
CA SER A 214 5.49 8.16 15.11
C SER A 214 6.06 6.78 14.74
N PHE A 215 7.07 6.72 13.88
CA PHE A 215 7.74 5.48 13.50
C PHE A 215 8.51 4.83 14.66
N ALA A 216 9.12 5.61 15.55
CA ALA A 216 9.73 5.10 16.78
C ALA A 216 8.70 4.39 17.66
N ARG A 217 7.54 5.01 17.88
CA ARG A 217 6.42 4.42 18.62
C ARG A 217 5.91 3.15 17.96
N PHE A 218 5.82 3.12 16.63
CA PHE A 218 5.43 1.89 15.90
C PHE A 218 6.43 0.75 16.10
N ALA A 219 7.72 1.03 16.05
CA ALA A 219 8.74 0.03 16.37
C ALA A 219 8.62 -0.47 17.82
N ASP A 220 8.39 0.43 18.79
CA ASP A 220 8.28 0.08 20.20
C ASP A 220 7.11 -0.88 20.51
N ILE A 221 6.06 -0.90 19.68
CA ILE A 221 4.93 -1.85 19.83
C ILE A 221 5.39 -3.30 19.73
N THR A 222 6.45 -3.61 18.98
CA THR A 222 6.97 -4.99 18.88
C THR A 222 7.47 -5.54 20.21
N GLY A 223 7.77 -4.67 21.16
CA GLY A 223 8.30 -5.04 22.46
C GLY A 223 9.73 -5.62 22.39
N LYS A 224 10.22 -6.10 23.52
CA LYS A 224 11.61 -6.60 23.64
C LYS A 224 11.86 -7.93 22.93
N ASP A 225 10.82 -8.74 22.70
CA ASP A 225 10.93 -10.06 22.07
C ASP A 225 10.62 -10.01 20.56
N GLY A 226 10.11 -8.88 20.04
CA GLY A 226 9.85 -8.65 18.63
C GLY A 226 11.04 -8.04 17.90
N TYR A 227 10.86 -7.72 16.63
CA TYR A 227 11.90 -7.21 15.75
C TYR A 227 11.47 -5.89 15.09
N ALA A 228 12.39 -4.94 15.01
CA ALA A 228 12.35 -3.87 14.03
C ALA A 228 13.32 -4.21 12.89
N ILE A 229 12.84 -4.23 11.65
CA ILE A 229 13.63 -4.44 10.42
C ILE A 229 13.68 -3.11 9.68
N ALA A 230 14.82 -2.46 9.66
CA ALA A 230 14.95 -1.05 9.33
C ALA A 230 15.94 -0.79 8.18
N ASN A 231 15.62 0.15 7.31
CA ASN A 231 16.53 0.60 6.26
C ASN A 231 17.72 1.33 6.87
N GLY A 232 18.88 0.71 6.85
CA GLY A 232 20.13 1.25 7.39
C GLY A 232 20.79 2.32 6.52
N ASP A 233 20.29 2.56 5.31
CA ASP A 233 20.75 3.62 4.41
C ASP A 233 19.90 4.90 4.57
N ASP A 234 18.78 4.84 5.28
CA ASP A 234 17.91 5.99 5.53
C ASP A 234 18.25 6.67 6.88
N GLN A 235 18.72 7.91 6.81
CA GLN A 235 19.13 8.68 7.99
C GLN A 235 17.96 8.95 8.94
N ASN A 236 16.75 9.19 8.42
CA ASN A 236 15.57 9.45 9.24
C ASN A 236 15.13 8.19 9.99
N VAL A 237 15.24 7.02 9.36
CA VAL A 237 14.99 5.73 10.00
C VAL A 237 16.01 5.48 11.11
N ALA A 238 17.31 5.70 10.84
CA ALA A 238 18.36 5.56 11.83
C ALA A 238 18.13 6.47 13.04
N GLU A 239 17.74 7.73 12.80
CA GLU A 239 17.46 8.71 13.87
C GLU A 239 16.20 8.34 14.66
N ALA A 240 15.15 7.84 14.00
CA ALA A 240 13.92 7.39 14.67
C ALA A 240 14.18 6.22 15.62
N LEU A 241 15.07 5.31 15.25
CA LEU A 241 15.33 4.07 15.99
C LEU A 241 16.57 4.11 16.89
N LYS A 242 17.24 5.24 17.04
CA LYS A 242 18.47 5.38 17.86
C LYS A 242 18.30 4.94 19.32
N ASP A 243 17.11 5.10 19.87
CA ASP A 243 16.77 4.75 21.25
C ASP A 243 15.96 3.47 21.39
N TYR A 244 15.68 2.77 20.28
CA TYR A 244 14.92 1.51 20.27
C TYR A 244 15.66 0.44 21.09
N LYS A 245 14.92 -0.30 21.94
CA LYS A 245 15.47 -1.28 22.91
C LYS A 245 15.13 -2.73 22.58
N GLY A 246 14.36 -2.98 21.51
CA GLY A 246 14.07 -4.34 21.04
C GLY A 246 15.16 -4.88 20.12
N ASN A 247 14.86 -5.96 19.41
CA ASN A 247 15.78 -6.55 18.44
C ASN A 247 15.75 -5.76 17.14
N LEU A 248 16.79 -5.00 16.85
CA LEU A 248 16.96 -4.25 15.63
C LEU A 248 17.76 -5.06 14.60
N LEU A 249 17.21 -5.23 13.42
CA LEU A 249 17.91 -5.75 12.24
C LEU A 249 17.86 -4.69 11.15
N THR A 250 19.00 -4.43 10.54
CA THR A 250 19.12 -3.42 9.48
C THR A 250 19.28 -4.07 8.11
N PHE A 251 18.71 -3.45 7.08
CA PHE A 251 18.98 -3.80 5.70
C PHE A 251 19.50 -2.59 4.91
N GLY A 252 20.33 -2.83 3.91
CA GLY A 252 20.90 -1.74 3.11
C GLY A 252 21.72 -2.21 1.93
N ILE A 253 22.07 -1.27 1.07
CA ILE A 253 22.93 -1.45 -0.09
C ILE A 253 24.27 -0.74 0.14
N GLU A 254 24.18 0.52 0.62
CA GLU A 254 25.35 1.38 0.83
C GLU A 254 25.97 1.16 2.21
N ASN A 255 25.16 0.94 3.25
CA ASN A 255 25.62 0.68 4.61
C ASN A 255 26.23 -0.73 4.73
N LYS A 256 27.57 -0.79 4.69
CA LYS A 256 28.31 -2.05 4.80
C LYS A 256 28.23 -2.73 6.18
N LYS A 257 27.62 -2.06 7.16
CA LYS A 257 27.38 -2.59 8.52
C LYS A 257 25.96 -3.11 8.70
N ALA A 258 25.09 -2.94 7.70
CA ALA A 258 23.75 -3.49 7.78
C ALA A 258 23.79 -5.01 7.89
N ASP A 259 22.84 -5.57 8.67
CA ASP A 259 22.74 -7.01 8.90
C ASP A 259 22.38 -7.77 7.61
N PHE A 260 21.44 -7.24 6.83
CA PHE A 260 21.08 -7.74 5.51
C PHE A 260 21.58 -6.78 4.43
N ARG A 261 22.42 -7.28 3.51
CA ARG A 261 22.96 -6.47 2.42
C ARG A 261 22.70 -7.08 1.06
N ALA A 262 22.52 -6.21 0.06
CA ALA A 262 22.62 -6.62 -1.32
C ALA A 262 24.06 -6.43 -1.82
N GLU A 263 24.65 -7.51 -2.27
CA GLU A 263 26.00 -7.54 -2.85
C GLU A 263 25.96 -8.08 -4.28
N SER A 264 27.02 -7.86 -5.05
CA SER A 264 27.12 -8.36 -6.44
C SER A 264 25.93 -7.96 -7.32
N ILE A 265 25.43 -6.72 -7.14
CA ILE A 265 24.27 -6.20 -7.88
C ILE A 265 24.60 -6.13 -9.38
N LYS A 266 23.74 -6.74 -10.20
CA LYS A 266 23.81 -6.70 -11.67
C LYS A 266 22.48 -6.19 -12.22
N LYS A 267 22.56 -5.40 -13.30
CA LYS A 267 21.40 -4.92 -14.06
C LYS A 267 21.45 -5.52 -15.46
N GLU A 268 20.41 -6.25 -15.83
CA GLU A 268 20.26 -6.83 -17.17
C GLU A 268 18.82 -6.57 -17.66
N ASN A 269 18.67 -5.94 -18.82
CA ASN A 269 17.36 -5.59 -19.42
C ASN A 269 16.42 -4.82 -18.46
N GLY A 270 16.96 -3.93 -17.62
CA GLY A 270 16.19 -3.15 -16.65
C GLY A 270 15.84 -3.88 -15.34
N LEU A 271 16.14 -5.17 -15.25
CA LEU A 271 15.93 -6.00 -14.05
C LEU A 271 17.21 -6.13 -13.24
N TYR A 272 17.07 -6.33 -11.94
CA TYR A 272 18.19 -6.45 -11.02
C TYR A 272 18.32 -7.87 -10.45
N SER A 273 19.56 -8.32 -10.32
CA SER A 273 19.91 -9.52 -9.56
C SER A 273 21.04 -9.21 -8.58
N PHE A 274 21.01 -9.81 -7.41
CA PHE A 274 21.97 -9.55 -6.34
C PHE A 274 22.04 -10.71 -5.36
N ASP A 275 23.13 -10.75 -4.60
CA ASP A 275 23.31 -11.69 -3.49
C ASP A 275 22.78 -11.04 -2.22
N VAL A 276 21.92 -11.74 -1.49
CA VAL A 276 21.53 -11.37 -0.12
C VAL A 276 22.55 -11.97 0.83
N VAL A 277 23.19 -11.11 1.61
CA VAL A 277 24.17 -11.48 2.64
C VAL A 277 23.58 -11.10 4.00
N TYR A 278 23.52 -12.07 4.92
CA TYR A 278 23.10 -11.88 6.30
C TYR A 278 24.28 -12.13 7.26
N ASN A 279 24.60 -11.13 8.09
CA ASN A 279 25.73 -11.20 9.05
C ASN A 279 27.02 -11.70 8.38
N ASN A 280 27.38 -11.12 7.23
CA ASN A 280 28.56 -11.48 6.42
C ASN A 280 28.53 -12.90 5.82
N THR A 281 27.40 -13.60 5.87
CA THR A 281 27.23 -14.94 5.29
C THR A 281 26.25 -14.88 4.13
N PHE A 282 26.59 -15.48 3.00
CA PHE A 282 25.70 -15.61 1.85
C PHE A 282 24.42 -16.35 2.25
N LEU A 283 23.27 -15.74 2.05
CA LEU A 283 21.97 -16.33 2.33
C LEU A 283 21.31 -16.89 1.06
N CYS A 284 21.21 -16.08 0.02
CA CYS A 284 20.63 -16.51 -1.26
C CYS A 284 20.92 -15.52 -2.40
N ARG A 285 20.78 -15.98 -3.64
CA ARG A 285 20.75 -15.14 -4.85
C ARG A 285 19.32 -14.77 -5.19
N VAL A 286 19.06 -13.50 -5.41
CA VAL A 286 17.77 -12.97 -5.85
C VAL A 286 17.87 -12.45 -7.27
N SER A 287 16.88 -12.78 -8.12
CA SER A 287 16.70 -12.19 -9.45
C SER A 287 15.29 -11.64 -9.51
N LEU A 288 15.16 -10.31 -9.55
CA LEU A 288 13.85 -9.67 -9.55
C LEU A 288 13.23 -9.73 -10.95
N SER A 289 11.90 -9.93 -11.00
CA SER A 289 11.09 -9.84 -12.21
C SER A 289 10.42 -8.47 -12.37
N VAL A 290 10.70 -7.53 -11.48
CA VAL A 290 10.21 -6.14 -11.51
C VAL A 290 11.39 -5.18 -11.61
N SER A 291 11.20 -4.08 -12.36
CA SER A 291 12.21 -3.05 -12.55
C SER A 291 12.29 -2.08 -11.37
N GLY A 292 13.33 -1.25 -11.36
CA GLY A 292 13.54 -0.19 -10.38
C GLY A 292 14.53 -0.57 -9.28
N TYR A 293 15.54 0.29 -9.06
CA TYR A 293 16.58 0.09 -8.04
C TYR A 293 16.04 0.02 -6.62
N HIS A 294 14.98 0.81 -6.33
CA HIS A 294 14.26 0.80 -5.05
C HIS A 294 13.68 -0.58 -4.70
N ASN A 295 13.40 -1.42 -5.70
CA ASN A 295 12.89 -2.77 -5.45
C ASN A 295 13.95 -3.72 -4.87
N ILE A 296 15.24 -3.37 -4.92
CA ILE A 296 16.28 -4.09 -4.19
C ILE A 296 16.07 -3.89 -2.69
N TYR A 297 15.79 -2.67 -2.22
CA TYR A 297 15.46 -2.38 -0.82
C TYR A 297 14.18 -3.10 -0.36
N ASN A 298 13.12 -3.04 -1.17
CA ASN A 298 11.88 -3.77 -0.88
C ASN A 298 12.11 -5.28 -0.74
N ALA A 299 12.93 -5.85 -1.63
CA ALA A 299 13.26 -7.28 -1.61
C ALA A 299 14.16 -7.64 -0.42
N LEU A 300 15.13 -6.79 -0.03
CA LEU A 300 15.93 -6.98 1.18
C LEU A 300 15.07 -6.97 2.44
N ALA A 301 14.15 -6.02 2.55
CA ALA A 301 13.21 -5.94 3.67
C ALA A 301 12.32 -7.19 3.76
N ALA A 302 11.78 -7.64 2.60
CA ALA A 302 10.98 -8.86 2.52
C ALA A 302 11.82 -10.12 2.85
N ALA A 303 13.06 -10.19 2.38
CA ALA A 303 13.99 -11.29 2.69
C ALA A 303 14.31 -11.35 4.20
N ALA A 304 14.57 -10.20 4.82
CA ALA A 304 14.83 -10.12 6.26
C ALA A 304 13.60 -10.56 7.08
N ALA A 305 12.40 -10.10 6.74
CA ALA A 305 11.18 -10.52 7.41
C ALA A 305 10.91 -12.02 7.25
N ALA A 306 11.12 -12.57 6.06
CA ALA A 306 10.98 -14.00 5.78
C ALA A 306 12.01 -14.84 6.55
N HIS A 307 13.27 -14.40 6.61
CA HIS A 307 14.33 -15.06 7.35
C HIS A 307 14.03 -15.10 8.86
N VAL A 308 13.58 -14.00 9.45
CA VAL A 308 13.16 -13.94 10.87
C VAL A 308 12.02 -14.90 11.16
N CYS A 309 11.13 -15.13 10.20
CA CYS A 309 10.05 -16.11 10.31
C CYS A 309 10.48 -17.56 10.01
N GLY A 310 11.77 -17.80 9.73
CA GLY A 310 12.35 -19.12 9.57
C GLY A 310 12.32 -19.69 8.14
N LEU A 311 12.05 -18.87 7.13
CA LEU A 311 12.16 -19.31 5.74
C LEU A 311 13.64 -19.47 5.34
N SER A 312 13.93 -20.50 4.58
CA SER A 312 15.26 -20.76 4.04
C SER A 312 15.65 -19.79 2.92
N GLY A 313 16.94 -19.62 2.68
CA GLY A 313 17.43 -18.80 1.57
C GLY A 313 16.88 -19.23 0.19
N GLU A 314 16.68 -20.55 -0.02
CA GLU A 314 16.09 -21.07 -1.26
C GLU A 314 14.62 -20.66 -1.42
N GLU A 315 13.83 -20.74 -0.35
CA GLU A 315 12.42 -20.30 -0.35
C GLU A 315 12.31 -18.79 -0.60
N ILE A 316 13.17 -18.00 0.05
CA ILE A 316 13.25 -16.54 -0.14
C ILE A 316 13.59 -16.19 -1.59
N SER A 317 14.64 -16.83 -2.14
CA SER A 317 15.06 -16.63 -3.53
C SER A 317 13.95 -16.94 -4.52
N ARG A 318 13.32 -18.11 -4.38
CA ARG A 318 12.22 -18.54 -5.26
C ARG A 318 11.01 -17.62 -5.14
N GLY A 319 10.64 -17.24 -3.93
CA GLY A 319 9.50 -16.37 -3.67
C GLY A 319 9.68 -14.98 -4.30
N LEU A 320 10.82 -14.33 -4.06
CA LEU A 320 11.11 -13.00 -4.60
C LEU A 320 11.25 -13.02 -6.13
N ALA A 321 11.86 -14.05 -6.72
CA ALA A 321 11.95 -14.21 -8.16
C ALA A 321 10.57 -14.40 -8.84
N SER A 322 9.61 -15.00 -8.14
CA SER A 322 8.26 -15.25 -8.65
C SER A 322 7.33 -14.02 -8.55
N PHE A 323 7.74 -12.93 -7.88
CA PHE A 323 6.97 -11.70 -7.78
C PHE A 323 7.03 -10.91 -9.09
N LYS A 324 5.88 -10.77 -9.75
CA LYS A 324 5.78 -10.09 -11.07
C LYS A 324 5.22 -8.68 -11.00
N GLY A 325 5.07 -8.13 -9.80
CA GLY A 325 4.45 -6.82 -9.56
C GLY A 325 3.13 -6.94 -8.80
N ALA A 326 2.59 -5.82 -8.40
CA ALA A 326 1.27 -5.65 -7.82
C ALA A 326 0.46 -4.70 -8.71
N ALA A 327 -0.86 -4.76 -8.64
CA ALA A 327 -1.73 -3.90 -9.43
C ALA A 327 -1.39 -2.42 -9.19
N ARG A 328 -1.38 -1.65 -10.26
CA ARG A 328 -1.03 -0.23 -10.26
C ARG A 328 0.36 0.09 -9.65
N ARG A 329 1.35 -0.79 -9.81
CA ARG A 329 2.75 -0.58 -9.43
C ARG A 329 3.64 -0.93 -10.61
N MET A 330 3.79 -0.01 -11.55
CA MET A 330 4.36 -0.24 -12.89
C MET A 330 3.72 -1.47 -13.55
N GLU A 331 2.41 -1.59 -13.42
CA GLU A 331 1.63 -2.69 -13.97
C GLU A 331 1.55 -2.56 -15.51
N TYR A 332 2.05 -3.55 -16.22
CA TYR A 332 1.96 -3.58 -17.68
C TYR A 332 0.50 -3.79 -18.12
N LYS A 333 -0.04 -2.85 -18.88
CA LYS A 333 -1.44 -2.87 -19.35
C LYS A 333 -1.56 -3.31 -20.80
N GLY A 334 -0.49 -3.26 -21.58
CA GLY A 334 -0.49 -3.66 -22.99
C GLY A 334 0.38 -2.80 -23.87
N ASN A 335 0.24 -3.01 -25.18
CA ASN A 335 0.96 -2.29 -26.22
C ASN A 335 0.03 -1.35 -26.98
N LEU A 336 0.45 -0.12 -27.20
CA LEU A 336 -0.26 0.92 -27.94
C LEU A 336 0.61 1.41 -29.10
N SER A 337 0.32 1.01 -30.33
CA SER A 337 1.09 1.42 -31.52
C SER A 337 2.61 1.14 -31.42
N GLY A 338 3.01 0.08 -30.72
CA GLY A 338 4.41 -0.26 -30.48
C GLY A 338 5.00 0.33 -29.19
N ALA A 339 4.26 1.20 -28.47
CA ALA A 339 4.62 1.69 -27.15
C ALA A 339 4.14 0.74 -26.05
N SER A 340 4.97 0.51 -25.03
CA SER A 340 4.58 -0.24 -23.84
C SER A 340 3.86 0.67 -22.84
N VAL A 341 2.67 0.27 -22.36
CA VAL A 341 1.83 1.10 -21.49
C VAL A 341 1.73 0.49 -20.09
N TYR A 342 1.92 1.33 -19.08
CA TYR A 342 1.94 0.95 -17.66
C TYR A 342 0.99 1.80 -16.83
N ASP A 343 0.40 1.21 -15.78
CA ASP A 343 -0.35 1.89 -14.72
C ASP A 343 0.51 1.97 -13.46
N ASP A 344 0.57 3.16 -12.83
CA ASP A 344 1.29 3.35 -11.58
C ASP A 344 0.49 4.19 -10.58
N TYR A 345 0.60 3.85 -9.31
CA TYR A 345 -0.12 4.54 -8.21
C TYR A 345 0.67 5.71 -7.62
N GLY A 346 1.91 5.94 -8.08
CA GLY A 346 2.80 6.99 -7.56
C GLY A 346 2.13 8.36 -7.53
N HIS A 347 2.18 9.02 -6.38
CA HIS A 347 1.50 10.29 -6.13
C HIS A 347 2.29 11.24 -5.21
N HIS A 348 3.43 10.82 -4.70
CA HIS A 348 4.41 11.68 -4.03
C HIS A 348 5.57 11.98 -4.99
N PRO A 349 6.19 13.19 -4.98
CA PRO A 349 7.27 13.52 -5.91
C PRO A 349 8.41 12.52 -5.95
N THR A 350 8.82 11.98 -4.81
CA THR A 350 9.87 10.94 -4.71
C THR A 350 9.46 9.67 -5.44
N GLU A 351 8.20 9.22 -5.29
CA GLU A 351 7.68 8.06 -6.02
C GLU A 351 7.65 8.33 -7.53
N VAL A 352 7.07 9.47 -7.91
CA VAL A 352 6.98 9.92 -9.32
C VAL A 352 8.35 9.92 -9.97
N LYS A 353 9.34 10.58 -9.35
CA LYS A 353 10.70 10.64 -9.85
C LYS A 353 11.32 9.25 -10.01
N THR A 354 11.26 8.44 -8.96
CA THR A 354 11.84 7.10 -8.93
C THR A 354 11.24 6.18 -9.99
N THR A 355 9.91 6.22 -10.15
CA THR A 355 9.20 5.45 -11.17
C THR A 355 9.58 5.92 -12.57
N LEU A 356 9.61 7.24 -12.81
CA LEU A 356 9.95 7.79 -14.13
C LEU A 356 11.42 7.54 -14.51
N GLU A 357 12.36 7.61 -13.55
CA GLU A 357 13.76 7.24 -13.80
C GLU A 357 13.89 5.76 -14.18
N GLY A 358 13.15 4.87 -13.49
CA GLY A 358 13.07 3.46 -13.84
C GLY A 358 12.49 3.22 -15.23
N ALA A 359 11.36 3.89 -15.54
CA ALA A 359 10.71 3.81 -16.84
C ALA A 359 11.56 4.42 -17.98
N LYS A 360 12.31 5.50 -17.69
CA LYS A 360 13.25 6.11 -18.65
C LYS A 360 14.33 5.13 -19.07
N ALA A 361 14.87 4.37 -18.11
CA ALA A 361 15.86 3.34 -18.41
C ALA A 361 15.31 2.19 -19.29
N MET A 362 13.99 1.96 -19.29
CA MET A 362 13.35 0.94 -20.15
C MET A 362 13.29 1.35 -21.61
N CYS A 363 13.24 2.66 -21.91
CA CYS A 363 13.18 3.18 -23.28
C CYS A 363 14.53 3.65 -23.83
N GLU A 364 15.64 3.51 -23.08
CA GLU A 364 16.98 3.90 -23.55
C GLU A 364 17.34 3.26 -24.88
N GLY A 365 17.67 4.12 -25.86
CA GLY A 365 18.06 3.72 -27.21
C GLY A 365 16.92 3.22 -28.11
N ARG A 366 15.68 3.24 -27.66
CA ARG A 366 14.52 2.73 -28.41
C ARG A 366 13.39 3.75 -28.60
N GLY A 367 13.13 4.61 -27.64
CA GLY A 367 12.01 5.53 -27.67
C GLY A 367 12.06 6.58 -26.57
N ARG A 368 10.91 7.20 -26.31
CA ARG A 368 10.70 8.28 -25.35
C ARG A 368 9.90 7.78 -24.15
N LEU A 369 10.03 8.48 -23.02
CA LEU A 369 9.15 8.32 -21.86
C LEU A 369 8.01 9.36 -21.92
N LEU A 370 6.79 8.88 -21.99
CA LEU A 370 5.56 9.66 -21.91
C LEU A 370 4.90 9.41 -20.55
N CYS A 371 4.48 10.48 -19.84
CA CYS A 371 3.82 10.36 -18.55
C CYS A 371 2.49 11.11 -18.56
N ALA A 372 1.39 10.42 -18.27
CA ALA A 372 0.12 11.05 -17.90
C ALA A 372 0.02 11.06 -16.39
N PHE A 373 -0.05 12.24 -15.78
CA PHE A 373 0.01 12.40 -14.32
C PHE A 373 -1.20 13.13 -13.77
N GLN A 374 -1.81 12.53 -12.75
CA GLN A 374 -2.85 13.14 -11.92
C GLN A 374 -2.32 13.34 -10.49
N SER A 375 -2.17 14.59 -10.07
CA SER A 375 -1.83 14.91 -8.69
C SER A 375 -3.00 14.58 -7.76
N HIS A 376 -2.69 14.18 -6.53
CA HIS A 376 -3.66 13.81 -5.50
C HIS A 376 -3.69 14.86 -4.41
N THR A 377 -4.83 15.53 -4.24
CA THR A 377 -5.17 16.65 -3.36
C THR A 377 -4.49 17.99 -3.70
N TYR A 378 -5.22 19.07 -3.42
CA TYR A 378 -4.71 20.43 -3.64
C TYR A 378 -3.61 20.79 -2.64
N THR A 379 -3.77 20.37 -1.37
CA THR A 379 -2.78 20.62 -0.31
C THR A 379 -1.43 20.05 -0.67
N ARG A 380 -1.36 18.75 -1.04
CA ARG A 380 -0.10 18.10 -1.46
C ARG A 380 0.47 18.75 -2.71
N THR A 381 -0.38 19.04 -3.71
CA THR A 381 0.06 19.66 -4.95
C THR A 381 0.72 21.02 -4.71
N ARG A 382 0.17 21.81 -3.81
CA ARG A 382 0.73 23.12 -3.45
C ARG A 382 2.04 22.99 -2.69
N GLU A 383 2.10 22.13 -1.69
CA GLU A 383 3.27 21.93 -0.84
C GLU A 383 4.50 21.46 -1.63
N PHE A 384 4.28 20.54 -2.56
CA PHE A 384 5.35 19.91 -3.33
C PHE A 384 5.38 20.35 -4.81
N LEU A 385 4.89 21.55 -5.14
CA LEU A 385 4.74 21.98 -6.53
C LEU A 385 6.05 21.91 -7.32
N ASP A 386 7.13 22.48 -6.77
CA ASP A 386 8.45 22.51 -7.42
C ASP A 386 9.06 21.10 -7.53
N ASP A 387 8.83 20.25 -6.54
CA ASP A 387 9.28 18.87 -6.53
C ASP A 387 8.54 18.05 -7.60
N PHE A 388 7.23 18.25 -7.78
CA PHE A 388 6.47 17.64 -8.86
C PHE A 388 6.98 18.08 -10.24
N VAL A 389 7.22 19.38 -10.42
CA VAL A 389 7.78 19.91 -11.69
C VAL A 389 9.13 19.27 -11.98
N SER A 390 10.00 19.16 -10.97
CA SER A 390 11.31 18.50 -11.09
C SER A 390 11.16 17.01 -11.44
N ALA A 391 10.31 16.28 -10.70
CA ALA A 391 10.11 14.85 -10.89
C ALA A 391 9.53 14.51 -12.28
N LEU A 392 8.50 15.25 -12.70
CA LEU A 392 7.84 15.04 -14.00
C LEU A 392 8.74 15.42 -15.18
N SER A 393 9.70 16.34 -14.98
CA SER A 393 10.65 16.76 -16.02
C SER A 393 11.62 15.63 -16.47
N VAL A 394 11.66 14.50 -15.77
CA VAL A 394 12.35 13.28 -16.19
C VAL A 394 11.75 12.70 -17.48
N ALA A 395 10.43 12.85 -17.66
CA ALA A 395 9.75 12.40 -18.86
C ALA A 395 10.07 13.31 -20.08
N ASP A 396 10.02 12.73 -21.27
CA ASP A 396 10.17 13.48 -22.52
C ASP A 396 8.87 14.22 -22.88
N ARG A 397 7.73 13.70 -22.40
CA ARG A 397 6.42 14.26 -22.60
C ARG A 397 5.54 14.04 -21.37
N VAL A 398 4.83 15.08 -20.94
CA VAL A 398 3.94 15.03 -19.77
C VAL A 398 2.53 15.46 -20.18
N PHE A 399 1.53 14.69 -19.76
CA PHE A 399 0.11 15.02 -19.88
C PHE A 399 -0.44 15.25 -18.48
N SER A 400 -0.67 16.51 -18.09
CA SER A 400 -1.17 16.86 -16.76
C SER A 400 -2.68 16.79 -16.74
N VAL A 401 -3.20 15.87 -15.92
CA VAL A 401 -4.64 15.64 -15.71
C VAL A 401 -5.10 16.43 -14.49
N ASP A 402 -6.36 16.89 -14.48
CA ASP A 402 -6.92 17.64 -13.36
C ASP A 402 -6.69 16.95 -12.01
N ILE A 403 -6.41 17.77 -10.99
CA ILE A 403 -6.09 17.30 -9.64
C ILE A 403 -7.27 16.49 -9.10
N TYR A 404 -6.98 15.31 -8.56
CA TYR A 404 -7.96 14.53 -7.80
C TYR A 404 -8.14 15.16 -6.42
N SER A 405 -9.29 15.80 -6.21
CA SER A 405 -9.56 16.58 -4.99
C SER A 405 -9.75 15.74 -3.73
N ALA A 406 -10.08 14.44 -3.87
CA ALA A 406 -10.49 13.56 -2.77
C ALA A 406 -11.63 14.20 -1.93
N ARG A 407 -11.27 14.86 -0.82
CA ARG A 407 -12.22 15.50 0.11
C ARG A 407 -11.98 17.01 0.24
N GLU A 408 -11.01 17.54 -0.51
CA GLU A 408 -10.63 18.94 -0.46
C GLU A 408 -11.49 19.80 -1.42
N VAL A 409 -11.54 21.09 -1.14
CA VAL A 409 -12.13 22.12 -2.01
C VAL A 409 -10.97 22.90 -2.63
N ASP A 410 -11.11 23.29 -3.88
CA ASP A 410 -10.11 24.11 -4.59
C ASP A 410 -10.16 25.56 -4.09
N ASP A 411 -9.36 25.86 -3.07
CA ASP A 411 -9.19 27.20 -2.49
C ASP A 411 -7.73 27.65 -2.39
N LEU A 412 -6.79 26.79 -2.87
CA LEU A 412 -5.34 27.00 -2.72
C LEU A 412 -4.68 27.65 -3.96
N GLY A 413 -5.40 27.87 -5.05
CA GLY A 413 -4.90 28.49 -6.27
C GLY A 413 -3.83 27.67 -7.00
N VAL A 414 -3.89 26.35 -6.90
CA VAL A 414 -3.00 25.41 -7.59
C VAL A 414 -3.82 24.55 -8.57
N SER A 415 -3.26 24.23 -9.73
CA SER A 415 -3.94 23.45 -10.75
C SER A 415 -2.97 22.59 -11.56
N ALA A 416 -3.49 21.56 -12.22
CA ALA A 416 -2.72 20.76 -13.16
C ALA A 416 -2.19 21.58 -14.35
N LYS A 417 -2.93 22.62 -14.73
CA LYS A 417 -2.50 23.56 -15.76
C LYS A 417 -1.24 24.34 -15.33
N LEU A 418 -1.17 24.77 -14.07
CA LEU A 418 0.02 25.42 -13.51
C LEU A 418 1.25 24.50 -13.56
N ILE A 419 1.10 23.21 -13.21
CA ILE A 419 2.17 22.22 -13.35
C ILE A 419 2.67 22.15 -14.79
N SER A 420 1.75 22.08 -15.79
CA SER A 420 2.11 22.08 -17.21
C SER A 420 2.86 23.35 -17.62
N GLU A 421 2.42 24.52 -17.19
CA GLU A 421 3.04 25.80 -17.50
C GLU A 421 4.47 25.89 -16.95
N LEU A 422 4.69 25.38 -15.73
CA LEU A 422 6.02 25.38 -15.10
C LEU A 422 6.98 24.35 -15.74
N ILE A 423 6.50 23.21 -16.22
CA ILE A 423 7.29 22.24 -16.97
C ILE A 423 7.64 22.78 -18.38
N GLY A 424 6.77 23.58 -18.98
CA GLY A 424 6.97 24.19 -20.29
C GLY A 424 6.65 23.27 -21.47
N ASP A 425 7.40 23.38 -22.57
CA ASP A 425 7.12 22.74 -23.87
C ASP A 425 6.96 21.22 -23.86
N LYS A 426 7.45 20.57 -22.83
CA LYS A 426 7.31 19.11 -22.64
C LYS A 426 5.91 18.72 -22.15
N ALA A 427 5.15 19.64 -21.57
CA ALA A 427 3.89 19.34 -20.92
C ALA A 427 2.67 19.86 -21.70
N ILE A 428 1.58 19.09 -21.63
CA ILE A 428 0.27 19.45 -22.16
C ILE A 428 -0.73 19.28 -21.02
N TYR A 429 -1.53 20.32 -20.79
CA TYR A 429 -2.68 20.20 -19.90
C TYR A 429 -3.83 19.48 -20.61
N CYS A 430 -4.34 18.42 -19.99
CA CYS A 430 -5.45 17.59 -20.47
C CYS A 430 -6.55 17.57 -19.40
N PRO A 431 -7.64 18.34 -19.55
CA PRO A 431 -8.65 18.50 -18.50
C PRO A 431 -9.52 17.27 -18.27
N SER A 432 -9.55 16.32 -19.22
CA SER A 432 -10.32 15.09 -19.08
C SER A 432 -9.51 13.85 -19.40
N PHE A 433 -10.00 12.68 -18.96
CA PHE A 433 -9.38 11.38 -19.29
C PHE A 433 -9.44 11.08 -20.78
N GLU A 434 -10.50 11.52 -21.47
CA GLU A 434 -10.63 11.40 -22.92
C GLU A 434 -9.58 12.26 -23.65
N ASP A 435 -9.38 13.52 -23.24
CA ASP A 435 -8.34 14.39 -23.80
C ASP A 435 -6.96 13.79 -23.60
N THR A 436 -6.71 13.23 -22.41
CA THR A 436 -5.46 12.54 -22.06
C THR A 436 -5.23 11.34 -22.96
N ALA A 437 -6.23 10.47 -23.11
CA ALA A 437 -6.13 9.29 -23.99
C ALA A 437 -5.89 9.72 -25.45
N ASN A 438 -6.61 10.74 -25.94
CA ASN A 438 -6.42 11.27 -27.29
C ASN A 438 -5.03 11.89 -27.50
N ALA A 439 -4.47 12.54 -26.48
CA ALA A 439 -3.11 13.08 -26.54
C ALA A 439 -2.07 11.94 -26.59
N ILE A 440 -2.22 10.91 -25.76
CA ILE A 440 -1.37 9.72 -25.78
C ILE A 440 -1.44 9.03 -27.15
N LEU A 441 -2.64 8.82 -27.72
CA LEU A 441 -2.83 8.19 -29.03
C LEU A 441 -2.14 8.96 -30.18
N ARG A 442 -2.08 10.29 -30.09
CA ARG A 442 -1.38 11.12 -31.10
C ARG A 442 0.14 11.07 -30.98
N GLU A 443 0.63 10.93 -29.76
CA GLU A 443 2.06 11.06 -29.44
C GLU A 443 2.82 9.72 -29.40
N ALA A 444 2.17 8.64 -28.90
CA ALA A 444 2.81 7.36 -28.67
C ALA A 444 3.28 6.69 -29.98
N ARG A 445 4.50 6.16 -29.99
CA ARG A 445 5.16 5.53 -31.13
C ARG A 445 5.87 4.26 -30.69
N GLU A 446 6.28 3.48 -31.67
CA GLU A 446 7.08 2.27 -31.44
C GLU A 446 8.34 2.58 -30.63
N GLY A 447 8.59 1.77 -29.60
CA GLY A 447 9.72 1.89 -28.68
C GLY A 447 9.46 2.85 -27.50
N ASP A 448 8.40 3.66 -27.53
CA ASP A 448 8.06 4.53 -26.40
C ASP A 448 7.58 3.72 -25.18
N VAL A 449 7.75 4.30 -23.99
CA VAL A 449 7.14 3.84 -22.72
C VAL A 449 6.14 4.90 -22.28
N VAL A 450 4.91 4.49 -22.02
CA VAL A 450 3.82 5.34 -21.52
C VAL A 450 3.50 4.92 -20.11
N VAL A 451 3.56 5.85 -19.14
CA VAL A 451 3.15 5.62 -17.75
C VAL A 451 1.94 6.50 -17.45
N ILE A 452 0.83 5.88 -17.04
CA ILE A 452 -0.36 6.57 -16.53
C ILE A 452 -0.29 6.47 -15.02
N MET A 453 -0.17 7.64 -14.34
CA MET A 453 0.28 7.70 -12.95
C MET A 453 -0.60 8.59 -12.08
N GLY A 454 -0.96 8.09 -10.89
CA GLY A 454 -1.65 8.83 -9.85
C GLY A 454 -2.49 7.96 -8.92
N ALA A 455 -2.70 8.40 -7.68
CA ALA A 455 -3.48 7.69 -6.66
C ALA A 455 -5.01 7.89 -6.81
N GLY A 456 -5.43 8.84 -7.64
CA GLY A 456 -6.83 9.13 -7.92
C GLY A 456 -7.45 8.18 -8.93
N ASP A 457 -8.27 8.74 -9.77
CA ASP A 457 -9.09 8.05 -10.77
C ASP A 457 -8.50 8.10 -12.20
N VAL A 458 -7.24 8.52 -12.36
CA VAL A 458 -6.53 8.59 -13.65
C VAL A 458 -6.51 7.26 -14.41
N TYR A 459 -6.66 6.13 -13.75
CA TYR A 459 -6.77 4.82 -14.39
C TYR A 459 -7.97 4.73 -15.36
N HIS A 460 -8.97 5.61 -15.25
CA HIS A 460 -10.06 5.71 -16.23
C HIS A 460 -9.60 6.16 -17.62
N VAL A 461 -8.38 6.66 -17.78
CA VAL A 461 -7.77 6.86 -19.10
C VAL A 461 -7.72 5.55 -19.89
N PHE A 462 -7.55 4.40 -19.21
CA PHE A 462 -7.55 3.08 -19.83
C PHE A 462 -8.91 2.72 -20.46
N ASP A 463 -10.03 3.24 -19.96
CA ASP A 463 -11.35 2.99 -20.53
C ASP A 463 -11.45 3.54 -21.96
N TYR A 464 -10.76 4.66 -22.25
CA TYR A 464 -10.68 5.28 -23.57
C TYR A 464 -9.59 4.68 -24.47
N LEU A 465 -8.66 3.93 -23.89
CA LEU A 465 -7.60 3.22 -24.63
C LEU A 465 -7.91 1.75 -24.88
N ALA A 466 -8.94 1.18 -24.25
CA ALA A 466 -9.22 -0.25 -24.19
C ALA A 466 -9.22 -0.94 -25.57
N ASP A 467 -9.89 -0.36 -26.57
CA ASP A 467 -10.00 -0.90 -27.93
C ASP A 467 -8.69 -0.84 -28.73
N LYS A 468 -7.71 -0.08 -28.27
CA LYS A 468 -6.42 0.15 -28.94
C LYS A 468 -5.25 -0.58 -28.27
N LEU A 469 -5.42 -0.93 -26.98
CA LEU A 469 -4.41 -1.70 -26.24
C LEU A 469 -4.42 -3.16 -26.67
N LYS A 470 -3.28 -3.63 -27.17
CA LYS A 470 -3.05 -5.04 -27.47
C LYS A 470 -2.31 -5.68 -26.29
N LYS A 471 -2.83 -6.77 -25.79
CA LYS A 471 -2.19 -7.56 -24.73
C LYS A 471 -0.99 -8.32 -25.23
#